data_2f371fe6f69e636a61fc0fb7658f87e7
#
_entry.id   2f371fe6f69e636a61fc0fb7658f87e7
#
_cell.length_a   1.000
_cell.length_b   1.000
_cell.length_c   1.000
_cell.angle_alpha   90.00
_cell.angle_beta   90.00
_cell.angle_gamma   90.00
#
_symmetry.space_group_name_H-M   'P 1'
#
loop_
_entity.id
_entity.type
_entity.pdbx_description
1 polymer ?
#
loop_
_entity_poly.entity_id
_entity_poly.type
_entity_poly.pdbx_seq_one_letter_code
_entity_poly.pdbx_strand_id
1 'polypeptide(L)'
;MCGIIGLYHPTENVSGEIYDALIQVQHRGQDAAGIATWDNKKLSLHKELGVVTEVFKTSESLGLDGNVGIGHVRYPTAGCSDVSEAQPFYSSNPVNICLAHNGTLTNSDEMKKFLLETHFCQFNTQSDSEVLLNLFAYELSKTKFDVLQSSHVFAALREVYKRCEGGFAVTMIVGGVGLIAFRDANGIRPLVLGKKGDGSFMVASESSALSALGYDFEHDVDPGSAIIISEEGVVEKGVCAESISHSPCLFEFVYFSRPDSVIDSISAVSYTHLTLPTNR
;
A
#
# COMPACT_ATOMS: atom_id res chain seq x y z
N MET A 1 -8.05 -8.44 7.25
CA MET A 1 -7.25 -7.20 7.08
C MET A 1 -6.05 -7.56 6.24
N CYS A 2 -5.78 -6.76 5.23
CA CYS A 2 -4.70 -7.06 4.28
C CYS A 2 -3.31 -6.68 4.82
N GLY A 3 -2.25 -7.21 4.23
CA GLY A 3 -0.88 -6.77 4.40
C GLY A 3 -0.36 -6.16 3.10
N ILE A 4 0.29 -5.02 3.17
CA ILE A 4 0.90 -4.33 2.04
C ILE A 4 2.38 -4.06 2.29
N ILE A 5 3.15 -4.15 1.21
CA ILE A 5 4.58 -3.87 1.16
C ILE A 5 4.83 -2.93 -0.02
N GLY A 6 5.74 -1.98 0.15
CA GLY A 6 6.35 -1.20 -0.93
C GLY A 6 7.85 -1.22 -0.76
N LEU A 7 8.61 -1.40 -1.83
CA LEU A 7 10.06 -1.49 -1.77
C LEU A 7 10.71 -0.73 -2.93
N TYR A 8 11.74 0.01 -2.60
CA TYR A 8 12.66 0.65 -3.53
C TYR A 8 14.09 0.20 -3.23
N HIS A 9 14.85 -0.17 -4.27
CA HIS A 9 16.28 -0.41 -4.20
C HIS A 9 17.01 0.43 -5.27
N PRO A 10 18.19 1.01 -5.00
CA PRO A 10 18.87 1.84 -5.99
C PRO A 10 19.23 1.10 -7.29
N THR A 11 19.57 -0.18 -7.22
CA THR A 11 20.13 -0.94 -8.35
C THR A 11 19.66 -2.37 -8.48
N GLU A 12 19.12 -3.00 -7.41
CA GLU A 12 18.79 -4.42 -7.41
C GLU A 12 17.31 -4.68 -7.66
N ASN A 13 16.99 -5.88 -8.11
CA ASN A 13 15.62 -6.35 -8.26
C ASN A 13 14.99 -6.59 -6.89
N VAL A 14 13.80 -6.01 -6.68
CA VAL A 14 13.10 -6.03 -5.39
C VAL A 14 12.11 -7.20 -5.23
N SER A 15 11.82 -7.96 -6.26
CA SER A 15 10.75 -8.97 -6.23
C SER A 15 10.98 -10.06 -5.18
N GLY A 16 12.22 -10.53 -5.04
CA GLY A 16 12.59 -11.55 -4.03
C GLY A 16 12.42 -11.02 -2.60
N GLU A 17 12.84 -9.79 -2.35
CA GLU A 17 12.73 -9.18 -1.04
C GLU A 17 11.26 -8.84 -0.69
N ILE A 18 10.44 -8.46 -1.68
CA ILE A 18 8.99 -8.31 -1.49
C ILE A 18 8.33 -9.64 -1.14
N TYR A 19 8.73 -10.74 -1.81
CA TYR A 19 8.26 -12.08 -1.47
C TYR A 19 8.54 -12.41 0.00
N ASP A 20 9.77 -12.21 0.47
CA ASP A 20 10.16 -12.45 1.86
C ASP A 20 9.39 -11.54 2.84
N ALA A 21 9.17 -10.28 2.48
CA ALA A 21 8.38 -9.33 3.27
C ALA A 21 6.90 -9.73 3.35
N LEU A 22 6.32 -10.23 2.25
CA LEU A 22 4.93 -10.72 2.25
C LEU A 22 4.75 -11.95 3.15
N ILE A 23 5.74 -12.83 3.25
CA ILE A 23 5.73 -13.94 4.22
C ILE A 23 5.66 -13.40 5.66
N GLN A 24 6.36 -12.30 5.97
CA GLN A 24 6.32 -11.70 7.31
C GLN A 24 4.94 -11.13 7.67
N VAL A 25 4.17 -10.68 6.69
CA VAL A 25 2.81 -10.15 6.89
C VAL A 25 1.71 -11.13 6.44
N GLN A 26 2.03 -12.40 6.15
CA GLN A 26 1.08 -13.43 5.69
C GLN A 26 -0.08 -13.67 6.66
N HIS A 27 0.14 -13.48 7.97
CA HIS A 27 -0.91 -13.60 9.00
C HIS A 27 -2.04 -12.58 8.81
N ARG A 28 -1.81 -11.49 8.07
CA ARG A 28 -2.81 -10.45 7.75
C ARG A 28 -3.73 -10.85 6.61
N GLY A 29 -3.33 -11.81 5.75
CA GLY A 29 -4.16 -12.25 4.63
C GLY A 29 -3.67 -13.55 4.03
N GLN A 30 -4.59 -14.49 3.74
CA GLN A 30 -4.27 -15.85 3.27
C GLN A 30 -5.13 -16.28 2.06
N ASP A 31 -5.91 -15.37 1.50
CA ASP A 31 -6.86 -15.66 0.41
C ASP A 31 -6.21 -15.50 -0.99
N ALA A 32 -5.40 -14.47 -1.14
CA ALA A 32 -4.67 -14.19 -2.37
C ALA A 32 -3.37 -13.45 -2.06
N ALA A 33 -2.40 -13.56 -2.95
CA ALA A 33 -1.15 -12.81 -2.91
C ALA A 33 -0.82 -12.22 -4.29
N GLY A 34 -0.12 -11.08 -4.31
CA GLY A 34 0.31 -10.47 -5.55
C GLY A 34 1.52 -9.56 -5.36
N ILE A 35 2.35 -9.49 -6.39
CA ILE A 35 3.53 -8.64 -6.48
C ILE A 35 3.51 -7.91 -7.81
N ALA A 36 3.79 -6.60 -7.78
CA ALA A 36 4.06 -5.80 -8.96
C ALA A 36 5.40 -5.11 -8.83
N THR A 37 6.14 -5.03 -9.95
CA THR A 37 7.45 -4.37 -10.04
C THR A 37 7.51 -3.42 -11.22
N TRP A 38 8.39 -2.43 -11.12
CA TRP A 38 8.66 -1.42 -12.13
C TRP A 38 10.17 -1.29 -12.38
N ASP A 39 10.57 -1.37 -13.63
CA ASP A 39 11.97 -1.30 -14.08
C ASP A 39 12.31 0.03 -14.83
N ASN A 40 11.55 1.09 -14.56
CA ASN A 40 11.59 2.39 -15.24
C ASN A 40 11.08 2.39 -16.70
N LYS A 41 10.55 1.26 -17.18
CA LYS A 41 9.99 1.12 -18.53
C LYS A 41 8.74 0.27 -18.55
N LYS A 42 8.75 -0.82 -17.81
CA LYS A 42 7.70 -1.84 -17.83
C LYS A 42 7.22 -2.15 -16.42
N LEU A 43 5.90 -2.23 -16.27
CA LEU A 43 5.28 -2.81 -15.10
C LEU A 43 5.12 -4.32 -15.32
N SER A 44 5.61 -5.11 -14.36
CA SER A 44 5.38 -6.55 -14.29
C SER A 44 4.49 -6.86 -13.09
N LEU A 45 3.46 -7.68 -13.28
CA LEU A 45 2.46 -8.01 -12.25
C LEU A 45 2.16 -9.50 -12.28
N HIS A 46 2.21 -10.14 -11.11
CA HIS A 46 1.69 -11.50 -10.92
C HIS A 46 0.86 -11.54 -9.63
N LYS A 47 -0.33 -12.13 -9.70
CA LYS A 47 -1.25 -12.28 -8.57
C LYS A 47 -2.16 -13.50 -8.78
N GLU A 48 -2.40 -14.24 -7.70
CA GLU A 48 -3.24 -15.44 -7.72
C GLU A 48 -3.92 -15.64 -6.36
N LEU A 49 -4.89 -16.57 -6.32
CA LEU A 49 -5.46 -17.06 -5.06
C LEU A 49 -4.47 -17.99 -4.36
N GLY A 50 -4.40 -17.90 -3.04
CA GLY A 50 -3.54 -18.71 -2.19
C GLY A 50 -2.57 -17.89 -1.35
N VAL A 51 -1.82 -18.57 -0.49
CA VAL A 51 -0.78 -17.96 0.32
C VAL A 51 0.47 -17.69 -0.53
N VAL A 52 1.35 -16.81 -0.06
CA VAL A 52 2.54 -16.36 -0.80
C VAL A 52 3.37 -17.50 -1.37
N THR A 53 3.61 -18.56 -0.59
CA THR A 53 4.40 -19.74 -1.00
C THR A 53 3.70 -20.64 -2.03
N GLU A 54 2.40 -20.53 -2.18
CA GLU A 54 1.62 -21.25 -3.21
C GLU A 54 1.58 -20.46 -4.51
N VAL A 55 1.38 -19.16 -4.41
CA VAL A 55 1.33 -18.24 -5.57
C VAL A 55 2.72 -18.10 -6.20
N PHE A 56 3.74 -17.95 -5.38
CA PHE A 56 5.14 -17.78 -5.81
C PHE A 56 5.97 -18.97 -5.38
N LYS A 57 6.37 -19.82 -6.32
CA LYS A 57 7.07 -21.07 -6.02
C LYS A 57 8.46 -20.88 -5.45
N THR A 58 9.17 -19.83 -5.82
CA THR A 58 10.49 -19.45 -5.26
C THR A 58 10.71 -17.94 -5.42
N SER A 59 11.47 -17.34 -4.50
CA SER A 59 11.85 -15.91 -4.57
C SER A 59 12.74 -15.59 -5.78
N GLU A 60 13.51 -16.56 -6.28
CA GLU A 60 14.51 -16.35 -7.36
C GLU A 60 13.92 -16.44 -8.78
N SER A 61 12.72 -17.02 -8.95
CA SER A 61 12.16 -17.34 -10.27
C SER A 61 10.88 -16.56 -10.60
N LEU A 62 10.64 -15.41 -9.95
CA LEU A 62 9.38 -14.67 -10.13
C LEU A 62 9.21 -14.05 -11.51
N GLY A 63 10.32 -13.82 -12.26
CA GLY A 63 10.26 -13.15 -13.56
C GLY A 63 9.70 -11.73 -13.50
N LEU A 64 9.73 -11.12 -12.31
CA LEU A 64 9.26 -9.78 -12.02
C LEU A 64 10.47 -8.87 -11.82
N ASP A 65 10.98 -8.34 -12.92
CA ASP A 65 12.13 -7.44 -12.91
C ASP A 65 11.70 -6.02 -12.51
N GLY A 66 12.54 -5.36 -11.72
CA GLY A 66 12.35 -3.98 -11.31
C GLY A 66 13.00 -3.65 -9.98
N ASN A 67 13.38 -2.41 -9.82
CA ASN A 67 13.99 -1.87 -8.61
C ASN A 67 13.00 -1.09 -7.73
N VAL A 68 11.76 -0.96 -8.18
CA VAL A 68 10.61 -0.47 -7.41
C VAL A 68 9.54 -1.54 -7.45
N GLY A 69 8.90 -1.84 -6.32
CA GLY A 69 7.85 -2.84 -6.30
C GLY A 69 6.88 -2.67 -5.15
N ILE A 70 5.71 -3.30 -5.29
CA ILE A 70 4.69 -3.39 -4.25
C ILE A 70 4.17 -4.82 -4.14
N GLY A 71 3.77 -5.20 -2.94
CA GLY A 71 3.21 -6.50 -2.64
C GLY A 71 1.94 -6.42 -1.79
N HIS A 72 1.10 -7.42 -1.92
CA HIS A 72 -0.16 -7.52 -1.20
C HIS A 72 -0.48 -8.95 -0.79
N VAL A 73 -0.98 -9.14 0.43
CA VAL A 73 -1.67 -10.35 0.89
C VAL A 73 -3.10 -10.00 1.29
N ARG A 74 -4.07 -10.70 0.68
CA ARG A 74 -5.49 -10.42 0.82
C ARG A 74 -6.11 -11.19 1.97
N TYR A 75 -6.88 -10.47 2.79
CA TYR A 75 -7.85 -11.06 3.71
C TYR A 75 -9.24 -10.96 3.06
N PRO A 76 -10.02 -12.06 2.95
CA PRO A 76 -11.33 -11.99 2.32
C PRO A 76 -12.26 -11.12 3.16
N THR A 77 -12.75 -10.04 2.58
CA THR A 77 -13.94 -9.33 3.04
C THR A 77 -15.14 -9.94 2.33
N ALA A 78 -16.37 -9.75 2.82
CA ALA A 78 -17.56 -10.35 2.25
C ALA A 78 -17.60 -10.21 0.72
N GLY A 79 -17.50 -11.30 -0.02
CA GLY A 79 -17.48 -11.32 -1.50
C GLY A 79 -16.81 -12.56 -2.07
N CYS A 80 -16.84 -12.72 -3.37
CA CYS A 80 -16.25 -13.85 -4.09
C CYS A 80 -14.72 -13.91 -3.91
N SER A 81 -14.19 -15.11 -3.67
CA SER A 81 -12.77 -15.43 -3.86
C SER A 81 -12.52 -15.58 -5.36
N ASP A 82 -12.34 -14.46 -6.05
CA ASP A 82 -12.01 -14.40 -7.48
C ASP A 82 -10.62 -13.77 -7.64
N VAL A 83 -9.81 -14.29 -8.56
CA VAL A 83 -8.49 -13.75 -8.89
C VAL A 83 -8.57 -12.27 -9.32
N SER A 84 -9.68 -11.86 -9.93
CA SER A 84 -9.90 -10.46 -10.31
C SER A 84 -9.86 -9.51 -9.12
N GLU A 85 -10.29 -9.96 -7.93
CA GLU A 85 -10.28 -9.20 -6.68
C GLU A 85 -8.90 -9.20 -5.98
N ALA A 86 -7.96 -10.03 -6.45
CA ALA A 86 -6.60 -10.03 -5.92
C ALA A 86 -5.89 -8.70 -6.27
N GLN A 87 -5.03 -8.25 -5.38
CA GLN A 87 -4.23 -7.04 -5.56
C GLN A 87 -2.76 -7.40 -5.77
N PRO A 88 -1.95 -6.51 -6.38
CA PRO A 88 -2.22 -5.12 -6.77
C PRO A 88 -3.17 -4.94 -7.96
N PHE A 89 -3.89 -3.80 -7.99
CA PHE A 89 -4.65 -3.34 -9.16
C PHE A 89 -3.79 -2.47 -10.07
N TYR A 90 -4.10 -2.45 -11.37
CA TYR A 90 -3.33 -1.76 -12.38
C TYR A 90 -4.20 -0.89 -13.28
N SER A 91 -3.68 0.29 -13.64
CA SER A 91 -4.20 1.17 -14.68
C SER A 91 -3.05 1.69 -15.56
N SER A 92 -3.27 1.77 -16.87
CA SER A 92 -2.29 2.32 -17.82
C SER A 92 -2.56 3.79 -18.20
N ASN A 93 -3.59 4.40 -17.67
CA ASN A 93 -3.99 5.75 -17.99
C ASN A 93 -4.10 6.62 -16.71
N PRO A 94 -3.52 7.85 -16.69
CA PRO A 94 -2.76 8.55 -17.72
C PRO A 94 -1.31 8.05 -17.89
N VAL A 95 -0.79 7.30 -16.92
CA VAL A 95 0.50 6.62 -16.90
C VAL A 95 0.33 5.24 -16.30
N ASN A 96 1.39 4.43 -16.27
CA ASN A 96 1.34 3.16 -15.55
C ASN A 96 1.21 3.40 -14.05
N ILE A 97 0.11 2.94 -13.46
CA ILE A 97 -0.16 3.04 -12.02
C ILE A 97 -0.51 1.64 -11.51
N CYS A 98 0.12 1.23 -10.43
CA CYS A 98 -0.21 -0.02 -9.76
C CYS A 98 -0.40 0.24 -8.26
N LEU A 99 -1.46 -0.29 -7.65
CA LEU A 99 -1.89 0.05 -6.29
C LEU A 99 -2.19 -1.19 -5.47
N ALA A 100 -1.68 -1.23 -4.24
CA ALA A 100 -2.05 -2.16 -3.20
C ALA A 100 -2.61 -1.40 -1.98
N HIS A 101 -3.76 -1.85 -1.50
CA HIS A 101 -4.57 -1.17 -0.49
C HIS A 101 -4.90 -2.10 0.68
N ASN A 102 -4.69 -1.62 1.88
CA ASN A 102 -5.17 -2.22 3.12
C ASN A 102 -6.18 -1.27 3.76
N GLY A 103 -7.45 -1.61 3.71
CA GLY A 103 -8.49 -0.77 4.31
C GLY A 103 -9.87 -0.98 3.74
N THR A 104 -10.71 0.03 3.90
CA THR A 104 -12.06 0.07 3.33
C THR A 104 -12.48 1.52 3.11
N LEU A 105 -12.95 1.83 1.91
CA LEU A 105 -13.63 3.09 1.62
C LEU A 105 -15.12 2.94 1.96
N THR A 106 -15.62 3.80 2.84
CA THR A 106 -17.02 3.77 3.27
C THR A 106 -17.98 4.34 2.23
N ASN A 107 -17.47 5.18 1.32
CA ASN A 107 -18.23 5.81 0.24
C ASN A 107 -17.85 5.30 -1.16
N SER A 108 -17.34 4.06 -1.27
CA SER A 108 -16.87 3.48 -2.54
C SER A 108 -17.95 3.46 -3.63
N ASP A 109 -19.21 3.17 -3.29
CA ASP A 109 -20.33 3.15 -4.25
C ASP A 109 -20.62 4.54 -4.84
N GLU A 110 -20.54 5.58 -4.00
CA GLU A 110 -20.69 6.98 -4.43
C GLU A 110 -19.56 7.37 -5.39
N MET A 111 -18.32 7.03 -5.05
CA MET A 111 -17.16 7.30 -5.89
C MET A 111 -17.21 6.52 -7.20
N LYS A 112 -17.66 5.26 -7.17
CA LYS A 112 -17.87 4.44 -8.36
C LYS A 112 -18.88 5.10 -9.30
N LYS A 113 -20.02 5.55 -8.75
CA LYS A 113 -21.04 6.26 -9.52
C LYS A 113 -20.49 7.57 -10.12
N PHE A 114 -19.78 8.37 -9.33
CA PHE A 114 -19.14 9.59 -9.79
C PHE A 114 -18.19 9.35 -10.98
N LEU A 115 -17.34 8.33 -10.90
CA LEU A 115 -16.39 7.98 -11.97
C LEU A 115 -17.10 7.47 -13.24
N LEU A 116 -18.17 6.68 -13.10
CA LEU A 116 -18.98 6.22 -14.24
C LEU A 116 -19.64 7.38 -14.97
N GLU A 117 -20.18 8.36 -14.24
CA GLU A 117 -20.92 9.51 -14.82
C GLU A 117 -19.97 10.56 -15.43
N THR A 118 -18.77 10.74 -14.86
CA THR A 118 -17.86 11.82 -15.26
C THR A 118 -16.76 11.41 -16.22
N HIS A 119 -16.32 10.15 -16.19
CA HIS A 119 -15.10 9.73 -16.88
C HIS A 119 -15.23 8.44 -17.69
N PHE A 120 -16.41 7.86 -17.77
CA PHE A 120 -16.66 6.57 -18.47
C PHE A 120 -15.70 5.46 -18.05
N CYS A 121 -15.27 5.44 -16.77
CA CYS A 121 -14.47 4.36 -16.23
C CYS A 121 -15.23 3.04 -16.31
N GLN A 122 -14.52 1.98 -16.68
CA GLN A 122 -15.03 0.61 -16.55
C GLN A 122 -14.44 -0.01 -15.28
N PHE A 123 -15.27 -0.70 -14.52
CA PHE A 123 -14.85 -1.46 -13.35
C PHE A 123 -14.96 -2.93 -13.65
N ASN A 124 -13.88 -3.66 -13.37
CA ASN A 124 -13.81 -5.11 -13.58
C ASN A 124 -14.19 -5.88 -12.32
N THR A 125 -14.21 -5.20 -11.17
CA THR A 125 -14.41 -5.81 -9.85
C THR A 125 -15.40 -5.00 -9.00
N GLN A 126 -15.71 -5.54 -7.82
CA GLN A 126 -16.47 -4.82 -6.79
C GLN A 126 -15.55 -4.20 -5.72
N SER A 127 -14.22 -4.30 -5.90
CA SER A 127 -13.25 -3.79 -4.93
C SER A 127 -13.24 -2.27 -4.85
N ASP A 128 -13.28 -1.75 -3.65
CA ASP A 128 -13.03 -0.34 -3.34
C ASP A 128 -11.61 0.10 -3.70
N SER A 129 -10.67 -0.84 -3.75
CA SER A 129 -9.29 -0.59 -4.19
C SER A 129 -9.21 -0.24 -5.68
N GLU A 130 -10.04 -0.86 -6.54
CA GLU A 130 -10.15 -0.47 -7.94
C GLU A 130 -10.78 0.93 -8.08
N VAL A 131 -11.74 1.26 -7.21
CA VAL A 131 -12.33 2.62 -7.16
C VAL A 131 -11.27 3.65 -6.78
N LEU A 132 -10.46 3.38 -5.75
CA LEU A 132 -9.39 4.26 -5.31
C LEU A 132 -8.33 4.48 -6.41
N LEU A 133 -7.92 3.41 -7.08
CA LEU A 133 -6.99 3.47 -8.22
C LEU A 133 -7.53 4.37 -9.34
N ASN A 134 -8.77 4.13 -9.75
CA ASN A 134 -9.40 4.89 -10.84
C ASN A 134 -9.65 6.35 -10.45
N LEU A 135 -9.98 6.64 -9.19
CA LEU A 135 -10.12 8.00 -8.70
C LEU A 135 -8.78 8.75 -8.72
N PHE A 136 -7.71 8.12 -8.26
CA PHE A 136 -6.37 8.70 -8.32
C PHE A 136 -5.95 8.96 -9.79
N ALA A 137 -6.14 7.97 -10.67
CA ALA A 137 -5.83 8.10 -12.10
C ALA A 137 -6.62 9.24 -12.76
N TYR A 138 -7.91 9.38 -12.41
CA TYR A 138 -8.76 10.47 -12.86
C TYR A 138 -8.25 11.84 -12.38
N GLU A 139 -7.94 11.98 -11.10
CA GLU A 139 -7.43 13.26 -10.57
C GLU A 139 -6.07 13.62 -11.17
N LEU A 140 -5.19 12.62 -11.36
CA LEU A 140 -3.91 12.83 -12.03
C LEU A 140 -4.08 13.26 -13.49
N SER A 141 -5.05 12.70 -14.22
CA SER A 141 -5.31 13.01 -15.63
C SER A 141 -5.77 14.46 -15.87
N LYS A 142 -6.29 15.13 -14.85
CA LYS A 142 -6.68 16.56 -14.93
C LYS A 142 -5.47 17.49 -14.99
N THR A 143 -4.34 17.01 -14.51
CA THR A 143 -3.11 17.80 -14.48
C THR A 143 -2.40 17.65 -15.82
N LYS A 144 -2.13 18.78 -16.51
CA LYS A 144 -1.30 18.76 -17.72
C LYS A 144 0.15 18.74 -17.31
N PHE A 145 0.91 17.79 -17.81
CA PHE A 145 2.36 17.69 -17.58
C PHE A 145 3.06 17.21 -18.85
N ASP A 146 4.20 17.80 -19.16
CA ASP A 146 5.12 17.28 -20.16
C ASP A 146 6.01 16.18 -19.55
N VAL A 147 6.41 16.40 -18.29
CA VAL A 147 7.13 15.44 -17.45
C VAL A 147 6.40 15.32 -16.12
N LEU A 148 6.04 14.10 -15.75
CA LEU A 148 5.37 13.84 -14.47
C LEU A 148 6.36 14.05 -13.30
N GLN A 149 5.91 14.74 -12.25
CA GLN A 149 6.70 15.06 -11.06
C GLN A 149 5.91 14.73 -9.79
N SER A 150 6.61 14.56 -8.67
CA SER A 150 6.00 14.34 -7.34
C SER A 150 4.93 15.37 -6.98
N SER A 151 5.11 16.63 -7.38
CA SER A 151 4.13 17.70 -7.15
C SER A 151 2.77 17.43 -7.79
N HIS A 152 2.72 16.79 -8.97
CA HIS A 152 1.48 16.39 -9.64
C HIS A 152 0.79 15.25 -8.88
N VAL A 153 1.58 14.29 -8.36
CA VAL A 153 1.08 13.19 -7.53
C VAL A 153 0.49 13.72 -6.22
N PHE A 154 1.19 14.62 -5.53
CA PHE A 154 0.66 15.27 -4.32
C PHE A 154 -0.63 16.06 -4.60
N ALA A 155 -0.73 16.74 -5.74
CA ALA A 155 -1.94 17.47 -6.12
C ALA A 155 -3.12 16.50 -6.34
N ALA A 156 -2.89 15.40 -7.06
CA ALA A 156 -3.92 14.36 -7.27
C ALA A 156 -4.34 13.71 -5.94
N LEU A 157 -3.40 13.39 -5.06
CA LEU A 157 -3.70 12.82 -3.75
C LEU A 157 -4.55 13.77 -2.90
N ARG A 158 -4.30 15.08 -2.90
CA ARG A 158 -5.15 16.03 -2.17
C ARG A 158 -6.60 15.98 -2.63
N GLU A 159 -6.85 15.81 -3.92
CA GLU A 159 -8.22 15.65 -4.43
C GLU A 159 -8.83 14.30 -4.06
N VAL A 160 -8.02 13.23 -4.02
CA VAL A 160 -8.46 11.92 -3.51
C VAL A 160 -8.88 12.02 -2.04
N TYR A 161 -8.08 12.66 -1.19
CA TYR A 161 -8.42 12.85 0.24
C TYR A 161 -9.69 13.68 0.49
N LYS A 162 -10.01 14.62 -0.40
CA LYS A 162 -11.27 15.40 -0.31
C LYS A 162 -12.51 14.57 -0.61
N ARG A 163 -12.35 13.45 -1.33
CA ARG A 163 -13.47 12.65 -1.83
C ARG A 163 -13.62 11.32 -1.11
N CYS A 164 -12.51 10.69 -0.72
CA CYS A 164 -12.52 9.37 -0.10
C CYS A 164 -12.77 9.45 1.39
N GLU A 165 -13.72 8.67 1.85
CA GLU A 165 -14.01 8.44 3.26
C GLU A 165 -13.67 7.01 3.65
N GLY A 166 -13.10 6.82 4.85
CA GLY A 166 -12.76 5.49 5.35
C GLY A 166 -11.38 5.41 5.98
N GLY A 167 -10.95 4.19 6.28
CA GLY A 167 -9.63 3.91 6.80
C GLY A 167 -8.80 3.15 5.78
N PHE A 168 -7.66 3.69 5.37
CA PHE A 168 -6.81 3.09 4.34
C PHE A 168 -5.33 3.37 4.53
N ALA A 169 -4.52 2.37 4.19
CA ALA A 169 -3.10 2.50 3.91
C ALA A 169 -2.82 1.96 2.52
N VAL A 170 -2.00 2.64 1.76
CA VAL A 170 -1.76 2.34 0.34
C VAL A 170 -0.28 2.36 0.03
N THR A 171 0.17 1.38 -0.76
CA THR A 171 1.43 1.45 -1.50
C THR A 171 1.10 1.46 -2.99
N MET A 172 1.78 2.31 -3.75
CA MET A 172 1.48 2.53 -5.16
C MET A 172 2.75 2.78 -5.96
N ILE A 173 2.82 2.23 -7.16
CA ILE A 173 3.83 2.58 -8.17
C ILE A 173 3.19 3.56 -9.14
N VAL A 174 3.89 4.66 -9.45
CA VAL A 174 3.54 5.58 -10.53
C VAL A 174 4.73 5.68 -11.47
N GLY A 175 4.57 5.17 -12.69
CA GLY A 175 5.65 5.16 -13.70
C GLY A 175 6.13 6.57 -14.01
N GLY A 176 7.45 6.75 -14.00
CA GLY A 176 8.11 8.04 -14.14
C GLY A 176 8.17 8.89 -12.86
N VAL A 177 7.67 8.37 -11.73
CA VAL A 177 7.79 9.00 -10.40
C VAL A 177 8.45 8.08 -9.40
N GLY A 178 7.96 6.85 -9.22
CA GLY A 178 8.52 5.88 -8.27
C GLY A 178 7.48 5.24 -7.35
N LEU A 179 7.90 4.95 -6.10
CA LEU A 179 7.07 4.37 -5.05
C LEU A 179 6.37 5.46 -4.24
N ILE A 180 5.07 5.33 -4.10
CA ILE A 180 4.24 6.20 -3.31
C ILE A 180 3.62 5.40 -2.16
N ALA A 181 3.59 5.96 -0.96
CA ALA A 181 2.93 5.41 0.20
C ALA A 181 2.08 6.50 0.88
N PHE A 182 0.84 6.20 1.22
CA PHE A 182 -0.03 7.17 1.89
C PHE A 182 -1.02 6.51 2.84
N ARG A 183 -1.44 7.26 3.85
CA ARG A 183 -2.25 6.78 4.97
C ARG A 183 -3.46 7.69 5.17
N ASP A 184 -4.61 7.11 5.50
CA ASP A 184 -5.85 7.85 5.73
C ASP A 184 -5.71 9.00 6.73
N ALA A 185 -6.63 9.98 6.66
CA ALA A 185 -6.57 11.21 7.46
C ALA A 185 -6.69 10.98 8.98
N ASN A 186 -7.21 9.81 9.39
CA ASN A 186 -7.38 9.47 10.80
C ASN A 186 -6.30 8.50 11.31
N GLY A 187 -5.43 7.99 10.42
CA GLY A 187 -4.42 7.00 10.78
C GLY A 187 -5.03 5.68 11.27
N ILE A 188 -6.20 5.30 10.72
CA ILE A 188 -6.92 4.07 11.10
C ILE A 188 -6.09 2.85 10.77
N ARG A 189 -5.42 2.85 9.57
CA ARG A 189 -4.56 1.76 9.14
C ARG A 189 -3.09 2.11 9.37
N PRO A 190 -2.29 1.17 9.88
CA PRO A 190 -0.86 1.39 10.07
C PRO A 190 -0.10 1.38 8.75
N LEU A 191 0.95 2.18 8.67
CA LEU A 191 1.91 2.18 7.59
C LEU A 191 3.24 2.74 8.11
N VAL A 192 4.31 2.00 7.92
CA VAL A 192 5.65 2.34 8.45
C VAL A 192 6.68 2.43 7.33
N LEU A 193 7.67 3.28 7.50
CA LEU A 193 8.84 3.41 6.62
C LEU A 193 10.09 2.91 7.33
N GLY A 194 10.89 2.14 6.61
CA GLY A 194 12.23 1.73 7.02
C GLY A 194 13.26 1.97 5.92
N LYS A 195 14.53 2.00 6.32
CA LYS A 195 15.68 2.24 5.45
C LYS A 195 16.82 1.28 5.75
N LYS A 196 17.59 0.88 4.74
CA LYS A 196 18.88 0.19 4.87
C LYS A 196 20.04 1.12 4.54
N GLY A 197 21.24 0.73 5.01
CA GLY A 197 22.48 1.45 4.73
C GLY A 197 22.91 1.47 3.26
N ASP A 198 22.36 0.60 2.42
CA ASP A 198 22.57 0.53 0.97
C ASP A 198 21.73 1.56 0.17
N GLY A 199 20.86 2.31 0.86
CA GLY A 199 19.97 3.30 0.26
C GLY A 199 18.62 2.76 -0.15
N SER A 200 18.31 1.49 0.15
CA SER A 200 17.00 0.92 -0.07
C SER A 200 15.98 1.39 0.98
N PHE A 201 14.70 1.43 0.59
CA PHE A 201 13.58 1.81 1.44
C PHE A 201 12.48 0.76 1.36
N MET A 202 11.89 0.46 2.51
CA MET A 202 10.71 -0.39 2.59
C MET A 202 9.57 0.34 3.31
N VAL A 203 8.38 0.23 2.75
CA VAL A 203 7.11 0.61 3.39
C VAL A 203 6.33 -0.65 3.68
N ALA A 204 5.78 -0.78 4.87
CA ALA A 204 5.06 -1.98 5.28
C ALA A 204 3.86 -1.66 6.18
N SER A 205 2.89 -2.59 6.21
CA SER A 205 1.79 -2.54 7.19
C SER A 205 2.27 -2.70 8.62
N GLU A 206 3.41 -3.36 8.85
CA GLU A 206 3.95 -3.66 10.18
C GLU A 206 5.46 -3.46 10.25
N SER A 207 5.94 -2.92 11.38
CA SER A 207 7.37 -2.74 11.64
C SER A 207 8.13 -4.06 11.79
N SER A 208 7.45 -5.13 12.17
CA SER A 208 8.05 -6.49 12.22
C SER A 208 8.59 -6.95 10.87
N ALA A 209 7.96 -6.56 9.75
CA ALA A 209 8.46 -6.86 8.41
C ALA A 209 9.78 -6.13 8.11
N LEU A 210 9.91 -4.87 8.54
CA LEU A 210 11.14 -4.09 8.43
C LEU A 210 12.29 -4.79 9.17
N SER A 211 12.07 -5.09 10.45
CA SER A 211 13.08 -5.72 11.30
C SER A 211 13.51 -7.09 10.79
N ALA A 212 12.57 -7.91 10.31
CA ALA A 212 12.86 -9.24 9.78
C ALA A 212 13.76 -9.24 8.54
N LEU A 213 13.68 -8.17 7.73
CA LEU A 213 14.48 -8.01 6.52
C LEU A 213 15.68 -7.06 6.70
N GLY A 214 15.96 -6.59 7.94
CA GLY A 214 17.13 -5.79 8.26
C GLY A 214 17.01 -4.32 7.86
N TYR A 215 15.78 -3.80 7.79
CA TYR A 215 15.52 -2.36 7.65
C TYR A 215 15.46 -1.71 9.03
N ASP A 216 16.16 -0.62 9.18
CA ASP A 216 16.01 0.26 10.34
C ASP A 216 14.68 1.00 10.24
N PHE A 217 13.91 0.99 11.32
CA PHE A 217 12.66 1.75 11.41
C PHE A 217 12.95 3.25 11.42
N GLU A 218 12.41 3.98 10.46
CA GLU A 218 12.55 5.44 10.38
C GLU A 218 11.40 6.15 11.12
N HIS A 219 10.17 5.88 10.71
CA HIS A 219 8.97 6.45 11.34
C HIS A 219 7.68 5.80 10.79
N ASP A 220 6.58 5.99 11.53
CA ASP A 220 5.23 5.77 10.99
C ASP A 220 4.91 6.82 9.93
N VAL A 221 4.16 6.44 8.88
CA VAL A 221 3.60 7.43 7.94
C VAL A 221 2.51 8.21 8.67
N ASP A 222 2.66 9.53 8.73
CA ASP A 222 1.71 10.38 9.43
C ASP A 222 0.29 10.29 8.85
N PRO A 223 -0.76 10.35 9.68
CA PRO A 223 -2.14 10.43 9.20
C PRO A 223 -2.33 11.55 8.17
N GLY A 224 -3.06 11.28 7.11
CA GLY A 224 -3.35 12.26 6.06
C GLY A 224 -2.16 12.67 5.21
N SER A 225 -1.05 11.94 5.30
CA SER A 225 0.20 12.26 4.61
C SER A 225 0.57 11.21 3.58
N ALA A 226 1.40 11.62 2.63
CA ALA A 226 2.02 10.74 1.65
C ALA A 226 3.53 10.88 1.65
N ILE A 227 4.20 9.78 1.31
CA ILE A 227 5.64 9.69 1.05
C ILE A 227 5.80 9.26 -0.40
N ILE A 228 6.70 9.92 -1.12
CA ILE A 228 7.13 9.56 -2.46
C ILE A 228 8.62 9.24 -2.40
N ILE A 229 9.01 8.08 -2.88
CA ILE A 229 10.39 7.66 -3.08
C ILE A 229 10.60 7.62 -4.59
N SER A 230 11.34 8.61 -5.11
CA SER A 230 11.54 8.72 -6.56
C SER A 230 12.35 7.56 -7.12
N GLU A 231 12.37 7.42 -8.45
CA GLU A 231 13.18 6.41 -9.15
C GLU A 231 14.69 6.58 -8.87
N GLU A 232 15.14 7.77 -8.41
CA GLU A 232 16.51 8.06 -7.97
C GLU A 232 16.71 7.90 -6.45
N GLY A 233 15.69 7.48 -5.70
CA GLY A 233 15.75 7.31 -4.25
C GLY A 233 15.63 8.59 -3.42
N VAL A 234 15.15 9.67 -4.02
CA VAL A 234 14.85 10.91 -3.28
C VAL A 234 13.52 10.73 -2.55
N VAL A 235 13.52 10.99 -1.24
CA VAL A 235 12.33 10.87 -0.40
C VAL A 235 11.68 12.23 -0.21
N GLU A 236 10.44 12.37 -0.66
CA GLU A 236 9.60 13.55 -0.46
C GLU A 236 8.41 13.20 0.43
N LYS A 237 8.04 14.08 1.34
CA LYS A 237 6.89 13.92 2.25
C LYS A 237 5.96 15.10 2.11
N GLY A 238 4.66 14.85 2.18
CA GLY A 238 3.67 15.91 2.09
C GLY A 238 2.36 15.56 2.77
N VAL A 239 1.77 16.55 3.43
CA VAL A 239 0.40 16.48 3.95
C VAL A 239 -0.56 16.65 2.80
N CYS A 240 -1.51 15.71 2.68
CA CYS A 240 -2.52 15.68 1.61
C CYS A 240 -3.94 15.95 2.14
N ALA A 241 -4.26 15.54 3.36
CA ALA A 241 -5.56 15.78 3.97
C ALA A 241 -5.66 17.20 4.53
N GLU A 242 -6.85 17.83 4.39
CA GLU A 242 -7.13 19.14 4.95
C GLU A 242 -7.42 19.09 6.46
N SER A 243 -7.99 17.98 6.93
CA SER A 243 -8.30 17.74 8.33
C SER A 243 -7.70 16.40 8.75
N ILE A 244 -6.98 16.40 9.86
CA ILE A 244 -6.30 15.23 10.40
C ILE A 244 -6.76 15.02 11.83
N SER A 245 -7.16 13.77 12.13
CA SER A 245 -7.52 13.34 13.50
C SER A 245 -6.95 11.96 13.73
N HIS A 246 -6.03 11.82 14.69
CA HIS A 246 -5.43 10.52 14.99
C HIS A 246 -6.41 9.63 15.76
N SER A 247 -6.93 8.60 15.10
CA SER A 247 -7.92 7.67 15.63
C SER A 247 -7.61 6.24 15.16
N PRO A 248 -6.50 5.65 15.65
CA PRO A 248 -6.05 4.34 15.19
C PRO A 248 -7.04 3.24 15.55
N CYS A 249 -7.11 2.21 14.72
CA CYS A 249 -7.99 1.07 14.94
C CYS A 249 -7.45 0.18 16.07
N LEU A 250 -8.25 -0.01 17.13
CA LEU A 250 -7.90 -0.90 18.24
C LEU A 250 -7.57 -2.32 17.79
N PHE A 251 -8.28 -2.86 16.79
CA PHE A 251 -8.05 -4.21 16.29
C PHE A 251 -6.69 -4.40 15.65
N GLU A 252 -6.05 -3.34 15.16
CA GLU A 252 -4.66 -3.43 14.67
C GLU A 252 -3.72 -3.84 15.81
N PHE A 253 -3.91 -3.33 17.03
CA PHE A 253 -3.06 -3.65 18.18
C PHE A 253 -3.37 -4.99 18.82
N VAL A 254 -4.67 -5.38 18.91
CA VAL A 254 -5.07 -6.54 19.73
C VAL A 254 -5.30 -7.82 18.92
N TYR A 255 -5.40 -7.72 17.60
CA TYR A 255 -5.77 -8.87 16.78
C TYR A 255 -4.94 -9.06 15.52
N PHE A 256 -4.64 -7.97 14.77
CA PHE A 256 -4.01 -8.12 13.44
C PHE A 256 -2.49 -8.11 13.51
N SER A 257 -1.91 -7.21 14.28
CA SER A 257 -0.45 -7.04 14.30
C SER A 257 0.25 -8.14 15.09
N ARG A 258 1.44 -8.49 14.64
CA ARG A 258 2.34 -9.33 15.42
C ARG A 258 2.67 -8.66 16.75
N PRO A 259 2.88 -9.44 17.82
CA PRO A 259 3.21 -8.89 19.15
C PRO A 259 4.50 -8.04 19.17
N ASP A 260 5.44 -8.34 18.28
CA ASP A 260 6.72 -7.64 18.12
C ASP A 260 6.63 -6.36 17.24
N SER A 261 5.44 -6.05 16.70
CA SER A 261 5.21 -4.84 15.93
C SER A 261 5.04 -3.61 16.82
N VAL A 262 5.51 -2.47 16.31
CA VAL A 262 5.29 -1.13 16.86
C VAL A 262 4.45 -0.33 15.85
N ILE A 263 3.37 0.29 16.31
CA ILE A 263 2.47 1.12 15.52
C ILE A 263 2.25 2.43 16.27
N ASP A 264 2.47 3.55 15.61
CA ASP A 264 2.30 4.90 16.19
C ASP A 264 3.03 5.03 17.54
N SER A 265 4.27 4.49 17.60
CA SER A 265 5.12 4.44 18.79
C SER A 265 4.59 3.56 19.95
N ILE A 266 3.55 2.75 19.71
CA ILE A 266 2.97 1.83 20.69
C ILE A 266 3.32 0.39 20.32
N SER A 267 3.95 -0.34 21.23
CA SER A 267 4.20 -1.78 21.05
C SER A 267 2.88 -2.57 21.17
N ALA A 268 2.60 -3.41 20.17
CA ALA A 268 1.38 -4.23 20.15
C ALA A 268 1.30 -5.16 21.37
N VAL A 269 2.39 -5.79 21.77
CA VAL A 269 2.41 -6.66 22.97
C VAL A 269 2.14 -5.86 24.25
N SER A 270 2.64 -4.65 24.39
CA SER A 270 2.39 -3.81 25.55
C SER A 270 0.92 -3.47 25.66
N TYR A 271 0.27 -3.15 24.56
CA TYR A 271 -1.15 -2.85 24.53
C TYR A 271 -1.99 -4.04 24.99
N THR A 272 -1.72 -5.25 24.50
CA THR A 272 -2.48 -6.46 24.84
C THR A 272 -2.24 -6.93 26.28
N HIS A 273 -1.01 -6.82 26.80
CA HIS A 273 -0.65 -7.34 28.14
C HIS A 273 -0.83 -6.31 29.26
N LEU A 274 -0.61 -5.02 28.99
CA LEU A 274 -0.74 -3.99 30.02
C LEU A 274 -2.15 -3.45 30.19
N THR A 275 -3.01 -3.59 29.19
CA THR A 275 -4.39 -3.10 29.24
C THR A 275 -5.41 -4.14 29.68
N LEU A 276 -5.03 -5.43 29.73
CA LEU A 276 -5.91 -6.46 30.30
C LEU A 276 -6.04 -6.24 31.81
N PRO A 277 -7.26 -6.06 32.33
CA PRO A 277 -7.47 -5.97 33.76
C PRO A 277 -7.03 -7.29 34.42
N THR A 278 -6.01 -7.25 35.26
CA THR A 278 -5.70 -8.36 36.16
C THR A 278 -6.80 -8.39 37.21
N ASN A 279 -7.93 -9.04 36.90
CA ASN A 279 -8.92 -9.38 37.91
C ASN A 279 -8.26 -10.34 38.90
N ARG A 280 -7.91 -9.82 40.06
CA ARG A 280 -7.71 -10.60 41.26
C ARG A 280 -9.02 -10.69 42.00
#